data_e269aca325f6bea48d3c1891595d14c9
#
_entry.id   e269aca325f6bea48d3c1891595d14c9
#
_cell.length_a   1.000
_cell.length_b   1.000
_cell.length_c   1.000
_cell.angle_alpha   90.00
_cell.angle_beta   90.00
_cell.angle_gamma   90.00
#
_symmetry.space_group_name_H-M   'P 1'
#
loop_
_entity.id
_entity.type
_entity.pdbx_description
1 polymer ?
#
loop_
_entity_poly.entity_id
_entity_poly.type
_entity_poly.pdbx_seq_one_letter_code
_entity_poly.pdbx_strand_id
1 'polypeptide(L)'
;GDRIGVIGINGMGKSTLLKLIAGIEETDSGNIIKAKNIVVSYLPQTPVFDREYTLYEYVVSENVKRRCPADDFEAKAIEAELEGEAKKILNKLGFNDITAEISNFSGGQKKKAALAACLLNGSDILLLDEPTNHLDNAMTEWLQTFLEEYRGALVMVTHDRYFLDLVCNRIAEVDKGNLYTYDTNYEGFLQKKAERLDMALSTQDKHANILRKEIEWMRR
;
A
#
# COMPACT_ATOMS: atom_id res chain seq x y z
N GLY A 1 13.37 2.45 6.32
CA GLY A 1 12.63 1.19 6.12
C GLY A 1 12.58 0.78 4.66
N ASP A 2 12.13 -0.43 4.38
CA ASP A 2 11.89 -0.88 3.01
C ASP A 2 10.65 -0.19 2.45
N ARG A 3 10.74 0.33 1.23
CA ARG A 3 9.64 0.96 0.51
C ARG A 3 9.37 0.19 -0.76
N ILE A 4 8.30 -0.62 -0.74
CA ILE A 4 7.98 -1.60 -1.76
C ILE A 4 6.82 -1.11 -2.61
N GLY A 5 7.04 -0.94 -3.91
CA GLY A 5 5.98 -0.70 -4.88
C GLY A 5 5.44 -2.02 -5.43
N VAL A 6 4.15 -2.29 -5.25
CA VAL A 6 3.49 -3.49 -5.79
C VAL A 6 2.85 -3.15 -7.13
N ILE A 7 3.28 -3.85 -8.17
CA ILE A 7 2.80 -3.67 -9.53
C ILE A 7 2.24 -4.96 -10.12
N GLY A 8 1.47 -4.85 -11.18
CA GLY A 8 0.85 -5.98 -11.87
C GLY A 8 -0.43 -5.58 -12.59
N ILE A 9 -0.95 -6.43 -13.45
CA ILE A 9 -2.19 -6.20 -14.18
C ILE A 9 -3.37 -6.11 -13.20
N ASN A 10 -4.41 -5.34 -13.57
CA ASN A 10 -5.62 -5.24 -12.75
C ASN A 10 -6.29 -6.61 -12.59
N GLY A 11 -6.82 -6.89 -11.39
CA GLY A 11 -7.41 -8.18 -11.06
C GLY A 11 -6.43 -9.28 -10.65
N MET A 12 -5.10 -9.05 -10.67
CA MET A 12 -4.10 -10.06 -10.29
C MET A 12 -3.85 -10.18 -8.77
N GLY A 13 -4.71 -9.59 -7.93
CA GLY A 13 -4.63 -9.79 -6.48
C GLY A 13 -3.76 -8.79 -5.71
N LYS A 14 -3.37 -7.65 -6.29
CA LYS A 14 -2.55 -6.63 -5.58
C LYS A 14 -3.21 -6.14 -4.29
N SER A 15 -4.47 -5.72 -4.36
CA SER A 15 -5.25 -5.26 -3.19
C SER A 15 -5.50 -6.39 -2.19
N THR A 16 -5.71 -7.63 -2.67
CA THR A 16 -5.83 -8.82 -1.83
C THR A 16 -4.53 -9.07 -1.06
N LEU A 17 -3.38 -8.93 -1.71
CA LEU A 17 -2.07 -9.03 -1.04
C LEU A 17 -1.94 -8.01 0.10
N LEU A 18 -2.34 -6.74 -0.12
CA LEU A 18 -2.32 -5.74 0.94
C LEU A 18 -3.27 -6.09 2.09
N LYS A 19 -4.47 -6.59 1.79
CA LYS A 19 -5.44 -7.00 2.82
C LYS A 19 -4.98 -8.22 3.63
N LEU A 20 -4.32 -9.19 2.99
CA LEU A 20 -3.68 -10.32 3.68
C LEU A 20 -2.59 -9.83 4.63
N ILE A 21 -1.71 -8.93 4.20
CA ILE A 21 -0.68 -8.33 5.05
C ILE A 21 -1.32 -7.52 6.20
N ALA A 22 -2.41 -6.80 5.93
CA ALA A 22 -3.17 -6.08 6.96
C ALA A 22 -3.83 -7.02 7.97
N GLY A 23 -4.11 -8.28 7.60
CA GLY A 23 -4.87 -9.23 8.40
C GLY A 23 -6.39 -9.03 8.33
N ILE A 24 -6.86 -8.41 7.24
CA ILE A 24 -8.28 -8.20 6.95
C ILE A 24 -8.88 -9.43 6.24
N GLU A 25 -8.07 -10.09 5.43
CA GLU A 25 -8.42 -11.35 4.77
C GLU A 25 -7.51 -12.47 5.29
N GLU A 26 -8.01 -13.70 5.31
CA GLU A 26 -7.27 -14.91 5.70
C GLU A 26 -6.67 -15.57 4.45
N THR A 27 -5.55 -16.27 4.64
CA THR A 27 -4.91 -17.04 3.56
C THR A 27 -5.60 -18.38 3.38
N ASP A 28 -5.88 -18.80 2.14
CA ASP A 28 -6.37 -20.14 1.83
C ASP A 28 -5.35 -21.23 2.20
N SER A 29 -4.07 -20.90 2.14
CA SER A 29 -2.97 -21.80 2.51
C SER A 29 -1.73 -20.99 2.92
N GLY A 30 -0.85 -21.60 3.72
CA GLY A 30 0.31 -20.93 4.27
C GLY A 30 -0.01 -20.10 5.51
N ASN A 31 0.99 -19.41 6.05
CA ASN A 31 0.86 -18.60 7.26
C ASN A 31 1.58 -17.25 7.09
N ILE A 32 0.96 -16.20 7.59
CA ILE A 32 1.59 -14.88 7.72
C ILE A 32 2.09 -14.74 9.15
N ILE A 33 3.40 -14.65 9.33
CA ILE A 33 4.03 -14.48 10.64
C ILE A 33 4.32 -12.99 10.84
N LYS A 34 3.71 -12.41 11.89
CA LYS A 34 3.94 -11.02 12.29
C LYS A 34 4.66 -11.01 13.64
N ALA A 35 5.61 -10.09 13.83
CA ALA A 35 6.17 -9.85 15.14
C ALA A 35 5.09 -9.30 16.09
N LYS A 36 5.27 -9.52 17.40
CA LYS A 36 4.33 -8.99 18.40
C LYS A 36 4.38 -7.44 18.40
N ASN A 37 3.21 -6.85 18.62
CA ASN A 37 3.03 -5.39 18.76
C ASN A 37 3.35 -4.55 17.50
N ILE A 38 3.43 -5.16 16.33
CA ILE A 38 3.55 -4.40 15.07
C ILE A 38 2.22 -3.70 14.76
N VAL A 39 2.29 -2.38 14.62
CA VAL A 39 1.17 -1.55 14.19
C VAL A 39 1.15 -1.47 12.67
N VAL A 40 0.05 -1.93 12.07
CA VAL A 40 -0.17 -1.89 10.62
C VAL A 40 -1.28 -0.89 10.31
N SER A 41 -1.00 0.07 9.44
CA SER A 41 -2.01 0.97 8.88
C SER A 41 -2.31 0.57 7.44
N TYR A 42 -3.60 0.53 7.08
CA TYR A 42 -4.02 0.17 5.72
C TYR A 42 -5.00 1.20 5.16
N LEU A 43 -4.65 1.77 4.01
CA LEU A 43 -5.53 2.59 3.19
C LEU A 43 -6.14 1.71 2.09
N PRO A 44 -7.43 1.38 2.13
CA PRO A 44 -8.08 0.64 1.04
C PRO A 44 -8.32 1.53 -0.19
N GLN A 45 -8.46 0.91 -1.35
CA GLN A 45 -8.82 1.60 -2.59
C GLN A 45 -10.14 2.38 -2.42
N THR A 46 -11.14 1.78 -1.76
CA THR A 46 -12.42 2.40 -1.44
C THR A 46 -12.66 2.29 0.07
N PRO A 47 -12.51 3.38 0.84
CA PRO A 47 -12.79 3.38 2.27
C PRO A 47 -14.28 3.21 2.56
N VAL A 48 -14.60 2.40 3.56
CA VAL A 48 -15.95 2.21 4.09
C VAL A 48 -15.99 2.75 5.52
N PHE A 49 -17.04 3.47 5.85
CA PHE A 49 -17.26 4.04 7.19
C PHE A 49 -18.45 3.34 7.83
N ASP A 50 -18.28 2.78 9.00
CA ASP A 50 -19.23 1.92 9.71
C ASP A 50 -20.27 2.69 10.53
N ARG A 51 -20.02 3.98 10.77
CA ARG A 51 -20.90 4.88 11.49
C ARG A 51 -20.70 6.33 11.08
N GLU A 52 -21.57 7.21 11.59
CA GLU A 52 -21.41 8.65 11.42
C GLU A 52 -20.27 9.17 12.29
N TYR A 53 -19.39 9.93 11.67
CA TYR A 53 -18.26 10.60 12.31
C TYR A 53 -18.14 12.02 11.77
N THR A 54 -17.68 12.93 12.59
CA THR A 54 -16.99 14.11 12.06
C THR A 54 -15.61 13.71 11.53
N LEU A 55 -15.05 14.52 10.65
CA LEU A 55 -13.73 14.24 10.07
C LEU A 55 -12.64 14.07 11.14
N TYR A 56 -12.64 14.96 12.15
CA TYR A 56 -11.69 14.90 13.25
C TYR A 56 -11.84 13.63 14.08
N GLU A 57 -13.07 13.32 14.49
CA GLU A 57 -13.36 12.11 15.27
C GLU A 57 -12.91 10.84 14.55
N TYR A 58 -13.16 10.73 13.26
CA TYR A 58 -12.72 9.58 12.48
C TYR A 58 -11.20 9.44 12.49
N VAL A 59 -10.49 10.51 12.11
CA VAL A 59 -9.03 10.47 11.98
C VAL A 59 -8.36 10.18 13.31
N VAL A 60 -8.83 10.75 14.40
CA VAL A 60 -8.25 10.55 15.73
C VAL A 60 -8.69 9.21 16.34
N SER A 61 -10.00 8.87 16.30
CA SER A 61 -10.49 7.62 16.89
C SER A 61 -9.88 6.37 16.29
N GLU A 62 -9.64 6.33 14.97
CA GLU A 62 -8.97 5.21 14.33
C GLU A 62 -7.53 5.03 14.86
N ASN A 63 -6.86 6.10 15.18
CA ASN A 63 -5.51 6.07 15.72
C ASN A 63 -5.46 5.72 17.21
N VAL A 64 -6.42 6.21 17.99
CA VAL A 64 -6.58 5.80 19.39
C VAL A 64 -6.87 4.30 19.50
N LYS A 65 -7.79 3.77 18.69
CA LYS A 65 -8.08 2.31 18.64
C LYS A 65 -6.86 1.48 18.33
N ARG A 66 -5.99 1.92 17.41
CA ARG A 66 -4.78 1.18 17.04
C ARG A 66 -3.74 1.12 18.16
N ARG A 67 -3.69 2.13 19.02
CA ARG A 67 -2.80 2.16 20.20
C ARG A 67 -3.32 1.29 21.36
N CYS A 68 -4.55 0.75 21.27
CA CYS A 68 -5.16 -0.13 22.27
C CYS A 68 -5.05 0.42 23.69
N PRO A 69 -5.61 1.61 24.02
CA PRO A 69 -5.53 2.20 25.34
C PRO A 69 -6.16 1.28 26.39
N ALA A 70 -5.59 1.24 27.59
CA ALA A 70 -6.06 0.40 28.69
C ALA A 70 -7.37 0.93 29.30
N ASP A 71 -7.58 2.24 29.24
CA ASP A 71 -8.76 2.92 29.78
C ASP A 71 -9.08 4.24 29.05
N ASP A 72 -10.18 4.88 29.44
CA ASP A 72 -10.64 6.15 28.88
C ASP A 72 -9.68 7.33 29.16
N PHE A 73 -8.89 7.26 30.23
CA PHE A 73 -7.94 8.31 30.56
C PHE A 73 -6.75 8.27 29.60
N GLU A 74 -6.22 7.08 29.33
CA GLU A 74 -5.16 6.89 28.35
C GLU A 74 -5.65 7.24 26.95
N ALA A 75 -6.88 6.87 26.58
CA ALA A 75 -7.49 7.25 25.30
C ALA A 75 -7.50 8.77 25.11
N LYS A 76 -7.96 9.54 26.10
CA LYS A 76 -7.96 11.01 26.04
C LYS A 76 -6.54 11.62 25.99
N ALA A 77 -5.59 11.02 26.66
CA ALA A 77 -4.19 11.46 26.59
C ALA A 77 -3.62 11.30 25.17
N ILE A 78 -3.91 10.17 24.52
CA ILE A 78 -3.54 9.90 23.13
C ILE A 78 -4.23 10.88 22.17
N GLU A 79 -5.53 11.17 22.37
CA GLU A 79 -6.25 12.16 21.58
C GLU A 79 -5.60 13.54 21.63
N ALA A 80 -5.26 14.00 22.84
CA ALA A 80 -4.62 15.29 23.03
C ALA A 80 -3.21 15.36 22.37
N GLU A 81 -2.45 14.26 22.41
CA GLU A 81 -1.17 14.14 21.73
C GLU A 81 -1.31 14.25 20.19
N LEU A 82 -2.33 13.61 19.64
CA LEU A 82 -2.54 13.53 18.18
C LEU A 82 -3.19 14.79 17.58
N GLU A 83 -3.84 15.63 18.38
CA GLU A 83 -4.64 16.77 17.90
C GLU A 83 -3.87 17.71 16.97
N GLY A 84 -2.67 18.11 17.37
CA GLY A 84 -1.86 19.05 16.59
C GLY A 84 -1.40 18.49 15.25
N GLU A 85 -1.04 17.21 15.23
CA GLU A 85 -0.58 16.53 14.02
C GLU A 85 -1.76 16.22 13.08
N ALA A 86 -2.90 15.78 13.63
CA ALA A 86 -4.13 15.56 12.88
C ALA A 86 -4.55 16.82 12.10
N LYS A 87 -4.58 17.97 12.78
CA LYS A 87 -4.92 19.25 12.15
C LYS A 87 -3.94 19.63 11.04
N LYS A 88 -2.65 19.39 11.20
CA LYS A 88 -1.63 19.64 10.16
C LYS A 88 -1.85 18.77 8.93
N ILE A 89 -2.05 17.47 9.12
CA ILE A 89 -2.27 16.53 8.01
C ILE A 89 -3.58 16.86 7.27
N LEU A 90 -4.67 17.12 8.00
CA LEU A 90 -5.95 17.47 7.42
C LEU A 90 -5.88 18.75 6.58
N ASN A 91 -5.20 19.80 7.09
CA ASN A 91 -4.96 21.03 6.31
C ASN A 91 -4.16 20.76 5.03
N LYS A 92 -3.12 19.92 5.09
CA LYS A 92 -2.32 19.54 3.90
C LYS A 92 -3.14 18.78 2.86
N LEU A 93 -4.15 18.02 3.28
CA LEU A 93 -5.09 17.31 2.41
C LEU A 93 -6.29 18.18 1.98
N GLY A 94 -6.26 19.47 2.28
CA GLY A 94 -7.23 20.47 1.81
C GLY A 94 -8.54 20.50 2.60
N PHE A 95 -8.57 20.03 3.83
CA PHE A 95 -9.72 20.15 4.71
C PHE A 95 -9.63 21.42 5.55
N ASN A 96 -10.60 22.32 5.37
CA ASN A 96 -10.73 23.57 6.14
C ASN A 96 -11.63 23.40 7.36
N ASP A 97 -12.65 22.54 7.26
CA ASP A 97 -13.59 22.24 8.34
C ASP A 97 -13.40 20.78 8.80
N ILE A 98 -12.79 20.64 9.98
CA ILE A 98 -12.52 19.33 10.60
C ILE A 98 -13.73 18.78 11.37
N THR A 99 -14.78 19.61 11.57
CA THR A 99 -16.02 19.23 12.25
C THR A 99 -17.10 18.74 11.28
N ALA A 100 -16.84 18.83 9.98
CA ALA A 100 -17.77 18.37 8.96
C ALA A 100 -18.00 16.86 9.04
N GLU A 101 -19.25 16.43 8.83
CA GLU A 101 -19.64 15.02 8.82
C GLU A 101 -19.14 14.32 7.56
N ILE A 102 -18.49 13.17 7.73
CA ILE A 102 -17.96 12.35 6.62
C ILE A 102 -19.08 11.81 5.72
N SER A 103 -20.28 11.62 6.25
CA SER A 103 -21.45 11.21 5.48
C SER A 103 -21.68 12.09 4.26
N ASN A 104 -21.45 13.40 4.39
CA ASN A 104 -21.62 14.42 3.35
C ASN A 104 -20.44 14.52 2.36
N PHE A 105 -19.37 13.74 2.56
CA PHE A 105 -18.18 13.82 1.74
C PHE A 105 -18.34 13.07 0.41
N SER A 106 -17.77 13.63 -0.64
CA SER A 106 -17.57 12.92 -1.89
C SER A 106 -16.63 11.72 -1.71
N GLY A 107 -16.63 10.77 -2.64
CA GLY A 107 -15.72 9.60 -2.59
C GLY A 107 -14.24 10.01 -2.48
N GLY A 108 -13.83 11.07 -3.18
CA GLY A 108 -12.47 11.60 -3.10
C GLY A 108 -12.14 12.20 -1.73
N GLN A 109 -13.07 12.93 -1.13
CA GLN A 109 -12.88 13.47 0.23
C GLN A 109 -12.82 12.35 1.26
N LYS A 110 -13.67 11.32 1.13
CA LYS A 110 -13.61 10.11 1.97
C LYS A 110 -12.26 9.41 1.88
N LYS A 111 -11.71 9.30 0.67
CA LYS A 111 -10.37 8.73 0.45
C LYS A 111 -9.28 9.56 1.15
N LYS A 112 -9.31 10.89 1.03
CA LYS A 112 -8.38 11.79 1.72
C LYS A 112 -8.49 11.70 3.25
N ALA A 113 -9.71 11.57 3.80
CA ALA A 113 -9.92 11.37 5.23
C ALA A 113 -9.30 10.06 5.73
N ALA A 114 -9.50 8.96 4.98
CA ALA A 114 -8.88 7.67 5.28
C ALA A 114 -7.35 7.72 5.18
N LEU A 115 -6.81 8.43 4.18
CA LEU A 115 -5.38 8.67 4.06
C LEU A 115 -4.84 9.42 5.29
N ALA A 116 -5.52 10.51 5.71
CA ALA A 116 -5.13 11.24 6.93
C ALA A 116 -5.05 10.32 8.16
N ALA A 117 -6.04 9.45 8.34
CA ALA A 117 -6.05 8.49 9.44
C ALA A 117 -4.91 7.46 9.35
N CYS A 118 -4.48 7.09 8.15
CA CYS A 118 -3.34 6.18 7.96
C CYS A 118 -1.99 6.84 8.26
N LEU A 119 -1.84 8.14 7.93
CA LEU A 119 -0.58 8.87 8.07
C LEU A 119 -0.32 9.38 9.47
N LEU A 120 -1.39 9.63 10.26
CA LEU A 120 -1.29 10.29 11.57
C LEU A 120 -0.45 9.52 12.59
N ASN A 121 -0.40 8.22 12.55
CA ASN A 121 0.04 7.43 13.71
C ASN A 121 1.41 6.75 13.57
N GLY A 122 2.23 7.09 12.59
CA GLY A 122 3.59 6.51 12.51
C GLY A 122 3.61 4.98 12.70
N SER A 123 2.79 4.24 11.95
CA SER A 123 2.73 2.77 12.03
C SER A 123 4.07 2.13 11.64
N ASP A 124 4.35 0.92 12.12
CA ASP A 124 5.54 0.16 11.73
C ASP A 124 5.47 -0.26 10.26
N ILE A 125 4.26 -0.56 9.78
CA ILE A 125 3.98 -0.93 8.39
C ILE A 125 2.82 -0.09 7.86
N LEU A 126 3.07 0.64 6.79
CA LEU A 126 2.07 1.44 6.08
C LEU A 126 1.73 0.77 4.75
N LEU A 127 0.48 0.41 4.57
CA LEU A 127 -0.07 -0.24 3.37
C LEU A 127 -0.99 0.75 2.66
N LEU A 128 -0.64 1.12 1.42
CA LEU A 128 -1.39 2.13 0.67
C LEU A 128 -1.89 1.55 -0.67
N ASP A 129 -3.22 1.54 -0.86
CA ASP A 129 -3.84 1.11 -2.11
C ASP A 129 -4.34 2.33 -2.89
N GLU A 130 -3.60 2.69 -3.97
CA GLU A 130 -3.84 3.84 -4.82
C GLU A 130 -3.93 5.18 -4.04
N PRO A 131 -2.88 5.57 -3.28
CA PRO A 131 -2.94 6.73 -2.39
C PRO A 131 -3.00 8.07 -3.12
N THR A 132 -2.50 8.15 -4.36
CA THR A 132 -2.46 9.39 -5.17
C THR A 132 -3.79 9.71 -5.84
N ASN A 133 -4.73 8.74 -5.90
CA ASN A 133 -6.03 8.97 -6.49
C ASN A 133 -6.80 10.05 -5.73
N HIS A 134 -7.35 11.02 -6.48
CA HIS A 134 -8.08 12.19 -5.98
C HIS A 134 -7.23 13.24 -5.25
N LEU A 135 -5.91 13.15 -5.29
CA LEU A 135 -5.01 14.21 -4.85
C LEU A 135 -4.69 15.15 -6.03
N ASP A 136 -4.54 16.43 -5.73
CA ASP A 136 -3.94 17.38 -6.66
C ASP A 136 -2.39 17.31 -6.61
N ASN A 137 -1.72 18.03 -7.48
CA ASN A 137 -0.26 17.99 -7.58
C ASN A 137 0.42 18.42 -6.27
N ALA A 138 -0.07 19.47 -5.61
CA ALA A 138 0.52 19.96 -4.37
C ALA A 138 0.39 18.95 -3.22
N MET A 139 -0.76 18.26 -3.14
CA MET A 139 -0.99 17.19 -2.16
C MET A 139 -0.13 15.96 -2.48
N THR A 140 0.04 15.63 -3.76
CA THR A 140 0.88 14.50 -4.20
C THR A 140 2.36 14.75 -3.85
N GLU A 141 2.88 15.95 -4.12
CA GLU A 141 4.25 16.34 -3.75
C GLU A 141 4.46 16.33 -2.22
N TRP A 142 3.48 16.82 -1.47
CA TRP A 142 3.54 16.73 -0.02
C TRP A 142 3.54 15.27 0.48
N LEU A 143 2.66 14.42 -0.08
CA LEU A 143 2.60 12.99 0.28
C LEU A 143 3.92 12.28 -0.07
N GLN A 144 4.52 12.60 -1.21
CA GLN A 144 5.82 12.08 -1.60
C GLN A 144 6.88 12.41 -0.54
N THR A 145 7.01 13.70 -0.18
CA THR A 145 7.97 14.14 0.85
C THR A 145 7.72 13.43 2.19
N PHE A 146 6.45 13.30 2.58
CA PHE A 146 6.08 12.58 3.82
C PHE A 146 6.54 11.11 3.78
N LEU A 147 6.33 10.41 2.65
CA LEU A 147 6.69 9.00 2.50
C LEU A 147 8.21 8.78 2.36
N GLU A 148 8.95 9.74 1.82
CA GLU A 148 10.41 9.71 1.78
C GLU A 148 11.02 9.78 3.18
N GLU A 149 10.41 10.55 4.08
CA GLU A 149 10.84 10.71 5.49
C GLU A 149 10.29 9.60 6.40
N TYR A 150 9.34 8.80 5.91
CA TYR A 150 8.69 7.77 6.71
C TYR A 150 9.68 6.70 7.17
N ARG A 151 9.69 6.43 8.49
CA ARG A 151 10.67 5.52 9.12
C ARG A 151 10.25 4.05 9.11
N GLY A 152 8.95 3.77 9.06
CA GLY A 152 8.41 2.42 8.99
C GLY A 152 8.61 1.76 7.63
N ALA A 153 8.15 0.54 7.48
CA ALA A 153 8.06 -0.13 6.19
C ALA A 153 6.84 0.39 5.41
N LEU A 154 7.01 0.60 4.11
CA LEU A 154 5.94 1.01 3.19
C LEU A 154 5.70 -0.08 2.16
N VAL A 155 4.43 -0.46 1.95
CA VAL A 155 4.01 -1.26 0.80
C VAL A 155 2.89 -0.50 0.09
N MET A 156 3.08 -0.20 -1.18
CA MET A 156 2.17 0.66 -1.92
C MET A 156 1.80 0.04 -3.27
N VAL A 157 0.51 0.09 -3.60
CA VAL A 157 -0.01 -0.15 -4.95
C VAL A 157 -0.35 1.19 -5.56
N THR A 158 0.19 1.52 -6.73
CA THR A 158 -0.23 2.69 -7.51
C THR A 158 0.06 2.49 -8.99
N HIS A 159 -0.71 3.17 -9.84
CA HIS A 159 -0.48 3.25 -11.27
C HIS A 159 0.42 4.43 -11.67
N ASP A 160 0.71 5.33 -10.74
CA ASP A 160 1.61 6.45 -10.94
C ASP A 160 3.07 5.98 -10.88
N ARG A 161 3.66 5.78 -12.06
CA ARG A 161 5.03 5.28 -12.22
C ARG A 161 6.07 6.26 -11.71
N TYR A 162 5.81 7.55 -11.88
CA TYR A 162 6.70 8.59 -11.42
C TYR A 162 6.75 8.62 -9.89
N PHE A 163 5.59 8.55 -9.25
CA PHE A 163 5.49 8.46 -7.80
C PHE A 163 6.17 7.19 -7.24
N LEU A 164 5.99 6.04 -7.91
CA LEU A 164 6.69 4.80 -7.55
C LEU A 164 8.21 4.95 -7.58
N ASP A 165 8.73 5.57 -8.65
CA ASP A 165 10.17 5.70 -8.87
C ASP A 165 10.84 6.60 -7.81
N LEU A 166 10.14 7.63 -7.35
CA LEU A 166 10.63 8.54 -6.31
C LEU A 166 10.56 7.95 -4.90
N VAL A 167 9.46 7.27 -4.59
CA VAL A 167 9.18 6.82 -3.21
C VAL A 167 9.73 5.43 -2.92
N CYS A 168 9.69 4.50 -3.89
CA CYS A 168 9.99 3.09 -3.65
C CYS A 168 11.45 2.74 -3.98
N ASN A 169 12.08 1.93 -3.13
CA ASN A 169 13.42 1.39 -3.35
C ASN A 169 13.40 -0.10 -3.78
N ARG A 170 12.24 -0.72 -3.77
CA ARG A 170 11.98 -2.09 -4.20
C ARG A 170 10.69 -2.19 -4.99
N ILE A 171 10.65 -3.09 -5.95
CA ILE A 171 9.44 -3.42 -6.72
C ILE A 171 9.07 -4.88 -6.49
N ALA A 172 7.79 -5.12 -6.24
CA ALA A 172 7.20 -6.45 -6.18
C ALA A 172 6.16 -6.58 -7.32
N GLU A 173 6.42 -7.44 -8.27
CA GLU A 173 5.53 -7.70 -9.40
C GLU A 173 4.65 -8.92 -9.14
N VAL A 174 3.34 -8.74 -9.19
CA VAL A 174 2.35 -9.82 -9.19
C VAL A 174 2.02 -10.18 -10.63
N ASP A 175 2.46 -11.37 -11.07
CA ASP A 175 2.24 -11.85 -12.45
C ASP A 175 1.88 -13.34 -12.45
N LYS A 176 0.70 -13.68 -12.99
CA LYS A 176 0.20 -15.07 -13.17
C LYS A 176 0.31 -15.93 -11.91
N GLY A 177 -0.06 -15.38 -10.76
CA GLY A 177 -0.02 -16.08 -9.47
C GLY A 177 1.36 -16.18 -8.82
N ASN A 178 2.37 -15.58 -9.40
CA ASN A 178 3.72 -15.50 -8.84
C ASN A 178 4.03 -14.08 -8.36
N LEU A 179 4.89 -13.99 -7.35
CA LEU A 179 5.44 -12.74 -6.85
C LEU A 179 6.93 -12.67 -7.17
N TYR A 180 7.32 -11.69 -7.97
CA TYR A 180 8.72 -11.43 -8.32
C TYR A 180 9.18 -10.16 -7.62
N THR A 181 10.30 -10.21 -6.92
CA THR A 181 10.86 -9.06 -6.21
C THR A 181 12.13 -8.56 -6.88
N TYR A 182 12.26 -7.24 -6.96
CA TYR A 182 13.39 -6.56 -7.57
C TYR A 182 13.91 -5.49 -6.62
N ASP A 183 15.17 -5.63 -6.20
CA ASP A 183 15.86 -4.64 -5.37
C ASP A 183 16.33 -3.48 -6.27
N THR A 184 15.38 -2.65 -6.70
CA THR A 184 15.60 -1.50 -7.58
C THR A 184 14.35 -0.63 -7.64
N ASN A 185 14.47 0.59 -8.19
CA ASN A 185 13.36 1.47 -8.52
C ASN A 185 12.61 0.98 -9.78
N TYR A 186 11.60 1.73 -10.22
CA TYR A 186 10.74 1.33 -11.34
C TYR A 186 11.50 1.22 -12.67
N GLU A 187 12.46 2.11 -12.93
CA GLU A 187 13.27 2.07 -14.16
C GLU A 187 14.14 0.79 -14.22
N GLY A 188 14.85 0.48 -13.16
CA GLY A 188 15.66 -0.74 -13.08
C GLY A 188 14.83 -2.02 -13.09
N PHE A 189 13.58 -1.97 -12.57
CA PHE A 189 12.63 -3.07 -12.72
C PHE A 189 12.33 -3.39 -14.18
N LEU A 190 12.09 -2.37 -15.03
CA LEU A 190 11.80 -2.58 -16.45
C LEU A 190 12.94 -3.33 -17.15
N GLN A 191 14.19 -2.99 -16.86
CA GLN A 191 15.37 -3.67 -17.41
C GLN A 191 15.44 -5.13 -16.95
N LYS A 192 15.37 -5.38 -15.64
CA LYS A 192 15.42 -6.73 -15.07
C LYS A 192 14.25 -7.61 -15.52
N LYS A 193 13.07 -7.02 -15.72
CA LYS A 193 11.92 -7.74 -16.28
C LYS A 193 12.16 -8.16 -17.73
N ALA A 194 12.71 -7.29 -18.56
CA ALA A 194 13.06 -7.62 -19.93
C ALA A 194 14.07 -8.79 -19.98
N GLU A 195 15.14 -8.73 -19.19
CA GLU A 195 16.13 -9.82 -19.07
C GLU A 195 15.47 -11.14 -18.64
N ARG A 196 14.57 -11.11 -17.64
CA ARG A 196 13.83 -12.30 -17.19
C ARG A 196 13.00 -12.93 -18.31
N LEU A 197 12.30 -12.09 -19.09
CA LEU A 197 11.48 -12.56 -20.20
C LEU A 197 12.33 -13.18 -21.32
N ASP A 198 13.45 -12.56 -21.67
CA ASP A 198 14.38 -13.08 -22.69
C ASP A 198 14.98 -14.43 -22.26
N MET A 199 15.36 -14.57 -20.99
CA MET A 199 15.82 -15.85 -20.45
C MET A 199 14.74 -16.92 -20.51
N ALA A 200 13.48 -16.58 -20.20
CA ALA A 200 12.36 -17.52 -20.24
C ALA A 200 12.09 -17.99 -21.67
N LEU A 201 12.10 -17.09 -22.66
CA LEU A 201 11.93 -17.40 -24.07
C LEU A 201 13.06 -18.30 -24.59
N SER A 202 14.31 -17.98 -24.28
CA SER A 202 15.47 -18.80 -24.69
C SER A 202 15.44 -20.21 -24.10
N THR A 203 14.90 -20.35 -22.90
CA THR A 203 14.72 -21.66 -22.23
C THR A 203 13.62 -22.47 -22.90
N GLN A 204 12.48 -21.83 -23.26
CA GLN A 204 11.40 -22.51 -23.99
C GLN A 204 11.87 -23.01 -25.37
N ASP A 205 12.64 -22.22 -26.10
CA ASP A 205 13.19 -22.63 -27.40
C ASP A 205 14.16 -23.82 -27.27
N LYS A 206 14.98 -23.85 -26.22
CA LYS A 206 15.84 -25.00 -25.93
C LYS A 206 15.05 -26.26 -25.62
N HIS A 207 13.99 -26.17 -24.80
CA HIS A 207 13.10 -27.29 -24.48
C HIS A 207 12.38 -27.79 -25.71
N ALA A 208 11.85 -26.90 -26.56
CA ALA A 208 11.20 -27.26 -27.82
C ALA A 208 12.16 -27.99 -28.78
N ASN A 209 13.38 -27.56 -28.86
CA ASN A 209 14.43 -28.20 -29.70
C ASN A 209 14.83 -29.58 -29.16
N ILE A 210 14.92 -29.76 -27.85
CA ILE A 210 15.20 -31.09 -27.23
C ILE A 210 14.03 -32.04 -27.53
N LEU A 211 12.80 -31.61 -27.30
CA LEU A 211 11.61 -32.42 -27.59
C LEU A 211 11.50 -32.84 -29.07
N ARG A 212 11.82 -31.94 -30.00
CA ARG A 212 11.87 -32.26 -31.44
C ARG A 212 12.90 -33.37 -31.72
N LYS A 213 14.10 -33.28 -31.14
CA LYS A 213 15.14 -34.29 -31.30
C LYS A 213 14.71 -35.65 -30.70
N GLU A 214 14.08 -35.68 -29.55
CA GLU A 214 13.55 -36.90 -28.93
C GLU A 214 12.45 -37.55 -29.77
N ILE A 215 11.52 -36.75 -30.33
CA ILE A 215 10.48 -37.26 -31.24
C ILE A 215 11.08 -37.83 -32.52
N GLU A 216 12.10 -37.19 -33.09
CA GLU A 216 12.80 -37.71 -34.28
C GLU A 216 13.52 -39.01 -33.95
N TRP A 217 14.11 -39.13 -32.78
CA TRP A 217 14.78 -40.36 -32.33
C TRP A 217 13.82 -41.52 -32.15
N MET A 218 12.63 -41.27 -31.59
CA MET A 218 11.57 -42.29 -31.39
C MET A 218 10.88 -42.74 -32.71
N ARG A 219 11.02 -41.97 -33.80
CA ARG A 219 10.45 -42.31 -35.13
C ARG A 219 11.43 -43.12 -36.02
N ARG A 220 12.67 -43.33 -35.58
CA ARG A 220 13.64 -44.20 -36.25
C ARG A 220 13.65 -45.60 -35.63
#